data_0cfde3209bcfc867994fc76262587191
#
_entry.id   0cfde3209bcfc867994fc76262587191
#
_cell.length_a   1.000
_cell.length_b   1.000
_cell.length_c   1.000
_cell.angle_alpha   90.00
_cell.angle_beta   90.00
_cell.angle_gamma   90.00
#
_symmetry.space_group_name_H-M   'P 1'
#
loop_
_entity.id
_entity.type
_entity.pdbx_description
1 polymer ?
#
loop_
_entity_poly.entity_id
_entity_poly.type
_entity_poly.pdbx_seq_one_letter_code
_entity_poly.pdbx_strand_id
1 'polypeptide(L)'
;MICSICNRKYNKEQFLPFGPSKRPFVACPTPGCFSSRRDRFTSLFLDKNKVKYNKTLHIAPEANIQKILKKYSNNYICGDLYPDQYKHLHCIYLDATKLSFPDNTFQLVYASHILEHILDDIKAMQEIYRVLDKKGFFIALIPQRFVKDTYEDDSIIEPQEREKHFGQSDHVRIYGLDFTQRLKKCGFYVQIYCHKSISTIVDKMEHDNKFVLDDIYDKYNLSKSEILYICRKL
;
A
#
# COMPACT_ATOMS: atom_id res chain seq x y z
N MET A 1 0.24 4.13 -23.39
CA MET A 1 0.40 3.45 -22.10
C MET A 1 -0.69 2.39 -21.94
N ILE A 2 -0.49 1.38 -21.12
CA ILE A 2 -1.45 0.29 -20.90
C ILE A 2 -1.96 0.36 -19.46
N CYS A 3 -3.27 0.23 -19.25
CA CYS A 3 -3.80 -0.01 -17.92
C CYS A 3 -3.70 -1.51 -17.59
N SER A 4 -2.91 -1.91 -16.60
CA SER A 4 -2.74 -3.32 -16.20
C SER A 4 -4.00 -3.96 -15.61
N ILE A 5 -5.00 -3.15 -15.23
CA ILE A 5 -6.26 -3.64 -14.66
C ILE A 5 -7.27 -4.02 -15.75
N CYS A 6 -7.48 -3.14 -16.76
CA CYS A 6 -8.47 -3.37 -17.81
C CYS A 6 -7.85 -3.68 -19.18
N ASN A 7 -6.53 -3.74 -19.29
CA ASN A 7 -5.73 -4.03 -20.49
C ASN A 7 -5.96 -3.08 -21.68
N ARG A 8 -6.64 -1.94 -21.49
CA ARG A 8 -6.84 -0.93 -22.53
C ARG A 8 -5.62 -0.03 -22.69
N LYS A 9 -5.40 0.44 -23.91
CA LYS A 9 -4.29 1.35 -24.29
C LYS A 9 -4.79 2.79 -24.35
N TYR A 10 -3.97 3.72 -23.85
CA TYR A 10 -4.25 5.15 -23.82
C TYR A 10 -2.97 5.97 -24.05
N ASN A 11 -3.10 7.17 -24.56
CA ASN A 11 -2.07 8.19 -24.45
C ASN A 11 -2.06 8.74 -23.01
N LYS A 12 -0.93 9.34 -22.59
CA LYS A 12 -0.77 9.84 -21.21
C LYS A 12 -1.85 10.87 -20.85
N GLU A 13 -2.15 11.75 -21.76
CA GLU A 13 -3.10 12.87 -21.64
C GLU A 13 -4.55 12.42 -21.44
N GLN A 14 -4.87 11.19 -21.80
CA GLN A 14 -6.18 10.60 -21.62
C GLN A 14 -6.42 10.09 -20.20
N PHE A 15 -5.37 9.91 -19.40
CA PHE A 15 -5.53 9.54 -17.99
C PHE A 15 -6.10 10.72 -17.21
N LEU A 16 -7.08 10.44 -16.34
CA LEU A 16 -7.84 11.45 -15.60
C LEU A 16 -7.08 11.95 -14.36
N PRO A 17 -7.41 13.16 -13.86
CA PRO A 17 -6.94 13.60 -12.54
C PRO A 17 -7.43 12.69 -11.43
N PHE A 18 -6.66 12.57 -10.35
CA PHE A 18 -6.99 11.69 -9.22
C PHE A 18 -6.49 12.24 -7.87
N GLY A 19 -7.25 11.91 -6.81
CA GLY A 19 -6.96 12.27 -5.42
C GLY A 19 -7.40 13.70 -5.06
N PRO A 20 -7.28 14.09 -3.77
CA PRO A 20 -7.72 15.41 -3.28
C PRO A 20 -7.03 16.58 -4.03
N SER A 21 -5.74 16.45 -4.31
CA SER A 21 -4.96 17.45 -5.08
C SER A 21 -5.15 17.37 -6.60
N LYS A 22 -6.10 16.55 -7.08
CA LYS A 22 -6.41 16.38 -8.54
C LYS A 22 -5.15 16.21 -9.40
N ARG A 23 -4.19 15.38 -8.94
CA ARG A 23 -2.95 15.11 -9.69
C ARG A 23 -3.27 14.65 -11.11
N PRO A 24 -2.73 15.31 -12.16
CA PRO A 24 -3.09 15.03 -13.55
C PRO A 24 -2.56 13.66 -14.00
N PHE A 25 -3.22 13.10 -15.00
CA PHE A 25 -2.80 11.87 -15.71
C PHE A 25 -2.58 10.64 -14.82
N VAL A 26 -3.42 10.44 -13.80
CA VAL A 26 -3.27 9.35 -12.83
C VAL A 26 -4.25 8.23 -13.05
N ALA A 27 -5.56 8.52 -13.11
CA ALA A 27 -6.60 7.51 -13.15
C ALA A 27 -6.90 7.01 -14.58
N CYS A 28 -7.12 5.71 -14.71
CA CYS A 28 -7.54 5.11 -15.98
C CYS A 28 -8.89 5.66 -16.41
N PRO A 29 -9.05 6.13 -17.66
CA PRO A 29 -10.29 6.72 -18.13
C PRO A 29 -11.40 5.70 -18.44
N THR A 30 -11.11 4.39 -18.38
CA THR A 30 -12.11 3.35 -18.63
C THR A 30 -13.23 3.41 -17.60
N PRO A 31 -14.51 3.55 -18.01
CA PRO A 31 -15.65 3.43 -17.10
C PRO A 31 -15.62 2.13 -16.31
N GLY A 32 -15.80 2.22 -14.99
CA GLY A 32 -15.74 1.08 -14.06
C GLY A 32 -14.33 0.55 -13.74
N CYS A 33 -13.27 1.11 -14.36
CA CYS A 33 -11.89 0.83 -13.98
C CYS A 33 -11.35 1.92 -13.05
N PHE A 34 -11.15 3.14 -13.53
CA PHE A 34 -10.63 4.29 -12.78
C PHE A 34 -9.40 3.99 -11.91
N SER A 35 -8.61 2.97 -12.29
CA SER A 35 -7.45 2.53 -11.50
C SER A 35 -6.41 3.63 -11.35
N SER A 36 -5.92 3.82 -10.14
CA SER A 36 -4.80 4.69 -9.81
C SER A 36 -3.46 4.08 -10.27
N ARG A 37 -2.37 4.84 -10.15
CA ARG A 37 -1.02 4.32 -10.39
C ARG A 37 -0.65 3.21 -9.42
N ARG A 38 -1.04 3.33 -8.15
CA ARG A 38 -0.83 2.32 -7.11
C ARG A 38 -1.54 1.01 -7.42
N ASP A 39 -2.82 1.09 -7.82
CA ASP A 39 -3.59 -0.11 -8.20
C ASP A 39 -2.90 -0.87 -9.33
N ARG A 40 -2.42 -0.15 -10.34
CA ARG A 40 -1.70 -0.76 -11.46
C ARG A 40 -0.36 -1.36 -11.03
N PHE A 41 0.39 -0.70 -10.13
CA PHE A 41 1.65 -1.22 -9.62
C PHE A 41 1.43 -2.52 -8.83
N THR A 42 0.48 -2.54 -7.90
CA THR A 42 0.10 -3.74 -7.15
C THR A 42 -0.35 -4.87 -8.07
N SER A 43 -1.20 -4.57 -9.07
CA SER A 43 -1.65 -5.56 -10.06
C SER A 43 -0.48 -6.22 -10.79
N LEU A 44 0.46 -5.42 -11.28
CA LEU A 44 1.63 -5.94 -12.00
C LEU A 44 2.53 -6.81 -11.12
N PHE A 45 2.69 -6.43 -9.85
CA PHE A 45 3.44 -7.23 -8.89
C PHE A 45 2.77 -8.60 -8.67
N LEU A 46 1.47 -8.63 -8.44
CA LEU A 46 0.72 -9.87 -8.22
C LEU A 46 0.66 -10.74 -9.49
N ASP A 47 0.44 -10.12 -10.66
CA ASP A 47 0.44 -10.82 -11.96
C ASP A 47 1.81 -11.44 -12.29
N LYS A 48 2.91 -10.78 -11.91
CA LYS A 48 4.26 -11.30 -12.11
C LYS A 48 4.53 -12.53 -11.23
N ASN A 49 4.09 -12.50 -10.00
CA ASN A 49 4.34 -13.58 -9.04
C ASN A 49 3.42 -14.78 -9.24
N LYS A 50 2.20 -14.58 -9.79
CA LYS A 50 1.19 -15.62 -10.11
C LYS A 50 0.90 -16.61 -8.97
N VAL A 51 1.11 -16.19 -7.72
CA VAL A 51 0.87 -17.02 -6.54
C VAL A 51 -0.60 -16.94 -6.17
N LYS A 52 -1.22 -18.08 -5.90
CA LYS A 52 -2.56 -18.12 -5.33
C LYS A 52 -2.47 -18.32 -3.82
N TYR A 53 -3.04 -17.36 -3.09
CA TYR A 53 -3.03 -17.35 -1.63
C TYR A 53 -4.25 -18.07 -1.09
N ASN A 54 -4.08 -18.87 -0.05
CA ASN A 54 -5.21 -19.56 0.57
C ASN A 54 -6.12 -18.56 1.30
N LYS A 55 -5.53 -17.63 2.08
CA LYS A 55 -6.28 -16.63 2.83
C LYS A 55 -5.61 -15.27 2.76
N THR A 56 -6.37 -14.25 2.37
CA THR A 56 -5.91 -12.87 2.21
C THR A 56 -6.70 -11.92 3.08
N LEU A 57 -6.02 -11.02 3.78
CA LEU A 57 -6.60 -9.88 4.49
C LEU A 57 -6.29 -8.58 3.73
N HIS A 58 -7.31 -7.80 3.48
CA HIS A 58 -7.19 -6.47 2.89
C HIS A 58 -7.69 -5.42 3.90
N ILE A 59 -6.81 -4.61 4.43
CA ILE A 59 -7.12 -3.57 5.41
C ILE A 59 -7.40 -2.28 4.65
N ALA A 60 -8.51 -1.59 4.98
CA ALA A 60 -9.01 -0.38 4.30
C ALA A 60 -9.11 -0.56 2.77
N PRO A 61 -10.07 -1.35 2.28
CA PRO A 61 -10.04 -1.88 0.92
C PRO A 61 -10.42 -0.87 -0.15
N GLU A 62 -9.61 -0.81 -1.19
CA GLU A 62 -9.93 -0.13 -2.44
C GLU A 62 -10.58 -1.10 -3.44
N ALA A 63 -11.64 -0.64 -4.13
CA ALA A 63 -12.47 -1.49 -5.02
C ALA A 63 -11.67 -2.21 -6.14
N ASN A 64 -10.68 -1.54 -6.74
CA ASN A 64 -9.86 -2.14 -7.78
C ASN A 64 -8.94 -3.22 -7.21
N ILE A 65 -8.30 -2.93 -6.06
CA ILE A 65 -7.41 -3.87 -5.38
C ILE A 65 -8.20 -5.09 -4.87
N GLN A 66 -9.43 -4.89 -4.37
CA GLN A 66 -10.30 -5.99 -3.99
C GLN A 66 -10.51 -6.98 -5.15
N LYS A 67 -10.83 -6.47 -6.35
CA LYS A 67 -11.02 -7.32 -7.55
C LYS A 67 -9.75 -8.13 -7.86
N ILE A 68 -8.58 -7.48 -7.76
CA ILE A 68 -7.29 -8.12 -8.02
C ILE A 68 -6.99 -9.17 -6.96
N LEU A 69 -7.09 -8.81 -5.67
CA LEU A 69 -6.78 -9.73 -4.58
C LEU A 69 -7.71 -10.95 -4.57
N LYS A 70 -9.01 -10.77 -4.88
CA LYS A 70 -9.96 -11.89 -5.04
C LYS A 70 -9.55 -12.86 -6.16
N LYS A 71 -8.96 -12.36 -7.26
CA LYS A 71 -8.44 -13.22 -8.34
C LYS A 71 -7.33 -14.15 -7.84
N TYR A 72 -6.49 -13.67 -6.90
CA TYR A 72 -5.34 -14.40 -6.36
C TYR A 72 -5.59 -15.04 -4.99
N SER A 73 -6.81 -15.03 -4.48
CA SER A 73 -7.15 -15.57 -3.16
C SER A 73 -8.25 -16.60 -3.23
N ASN A 74 -8.12 -17.68 -2.47
CA ASN A 74 -9.21 -18.64 -2.27
C ASN A 74 -10.24 -18.10 -1.27
N ASN A 75 -9.76 -17.47 -0.19
CA ASN A 75 -10.57 -16.83 0.83
C ASN A 75 -10.06 -15.40 1.03
N TYR A 76 -10.88 -14.42 0.67
CA TYR A 76 -10.59 -13.00 0.77
C TYR A 76 -11.46 -12.37 1.86
N ILE A 77 -10.80 -11.70 2.81
CA ILE A 77 -11.45 -10.92 3.87
C ILE A 77 -10.98 -9.48 3.74
N CYS A 78 -11.89 -8.53 3.86
CA CYS A 78 -11.53 -7.12 4.00
C CYS A 78 -12.20 -6.50 5.22
N GLY A 79 -11.56 -5.50 5.78
CA GLY A 79 -12.07 -4.78 6.91
C GLY A 79 -11.53 -3.37 7.06
N ASP A 80 -12.26 -2.58 7.80
CA ASP A 80 -11.93 -1.19 8.11
C ASP A 80 -12.49 -0.81 9.48
N LEU A 81 -11.94 0.25 10.09
CA LEU A 81 -12.44 0.80 11.34
C LEU A 81 -13.89 1.34 11.18
N TYR A 82 -14.22 1.76 9.96
CA TYR A 82 -15.52 2.32 9.57
C TYR A 82 -16.15 1.51 8.42
N PRO A 83 -16.54 0.25 8.63
CA PRO A 83 -16.98 -0.66 7.56
C PRO A 83 -18.22 -0.16 6.81
N ASP A 84 -19.03 0.70 7.43
CA ASP A 84 -20.20 1.30 6.79
C ASP A 84 -19.87 2.18 5.58
N GLN A 85 -18.67 2.75 5.51
CA GLN A 85 -18.18 3.49 4.35
C GLN A 85 -17.91 2.57 3.15
N TYR A 86 -17.76 1.28 3.38
CA TYR A 86 -17.39 0.25 2.42
C TYR A 86 -18.48 -0.82 2.24
N LYS A 87 -19.78 -0.47 2.45
CA LYS A 87 -20.90 -1.44 2.35
C LYS A 87 -20.90 -2.25 1.07
N HIS A 88 -20.58 -1.60 -0.06
CA HIS A 88 -20.51 -2.23 -1.38
C HIS A 88 -19.33 -3.24 -1.52
N LEU A 89 -18.37 -3.25 -0.59
CA LEU A 89 -17.24 -4.17 -0.57
C LEU A 89 -17.40 -5.31 0.44
N HIS A 90 -18.49 -5.31 1.23
CA HIS A 90 -18.75 -6.29 2.29
C HIS A 90 -17.63 -6.39 3.32
N CYS A 91 -17.20 -5.23 3.85
CA CYS A 91 -16.14 -5.15 4.85
C CYS A 91 -16.67 -5.50 6.25
N ILE A 92 -15.81 -6.15 7.04
CA ILE A 92 -16.02 -6.33 8.48
C ILE A 92 -15.43 -5.15 9.26
N TYR A 93 -15.86 -4.97 10.51
CA TYR A 93 -15.16 -4.09 11.45
C TYR A 93 -13.75 -4.65 11.71
N LEU A 94 -12.74 -3.80 11.61
CA LEU A 94 -11.36 -4.19 11.80
C LEU A 94 -10.52 -3.02 12.30
N ASP A 95 -9.96 -3.20 13.51
CA ASP A 95 -8.93 -2.35 14.07
C ASP A 95 -7.57 -2.98 13.79
N ALA A 96 -6.72 -2.31 13.01
CA ALA A 96 -5.40 -2.82 12.63
C ALA A 96 -4.45 -2.96 13.83
N THR A 97 -4.70 -2.22 14.95
CA THR A 97 -3.91 -2.33 16.19
C THR A 97 -4.34 -3.50 17.08
N LYS A 98 -5.48 -4.13 16.76
CA LYS A 98 -6.05 -5.26 17.53
C LYS A 98 -6.82 -6.20 16.60
N LEU A 99 -6.11 -6.94 15.75
CA LEU A 99 -6.72 -7.85 14.79
C LEU A 99 -7.36 -9.06 15.48
N SER A 100 -8.67 -9.24 15.31
CA SER A 100 -9.44 -10.36 15.89
C SER A 100 -9.26 -11.67 15.13
N PHE A 101 -8.03 -12.00 14.75
CA PHE A 101 -7.68 -13.25 14.07
C PHE A 101 -6.57 -13.97 14.83
N PRO A 102 -6.55 -15.32 14.79
CA PRO A 102 -5.45 -16.10 15.34
C PRO A 102 -4.11 -15.79 14.67
N ASP A 103 -3.02 -16.13 15.35
CA ASP A 103 -1.67 -16.09 14.77
C ASP A 103 -1.59 -16.94 13.51
N ASN A 104 -0.72 -16.56 12.57
CA ASN A 104 -0.40 -17.33 11.37
C ASN A 104 -1.64 -17.70 10.53
N THR A 105 -2.57 -16.76 10.37
CA THR A 105 -3.86 -16.97 9.68
C THR A 105 -3.79 -16.64 8.19
N PHE A 106 -3.03 -15.59 7.79
CA PHE A 106 -3.07 -15.04 6.44
C PHE A 106 -1.77 -15.27 5.69
N GLN A 107 -1.85 -15.73 4.46
CA GLN A 107 -0.70 -15.83 3.56
C GLN A 107 -0.40 -14.51 2.85
N LEU A 108 -1.40 -13.65 2.74
CA LEU A 108 -1.24 -12.30 2.23
C LEU A 108 -2.02 -11.31 3.11
N VAL A 109 -1.35 -10.28 3.57
CA VAL A 109 -1.97 -9.07 4.11
C VAL A 109 -1.64 -7.91 3.18
N TYR A 110 -2.62 -7.09 2.86
CA TYR A 110 -2.45 -5.90 2.03
C TYR A 110 -2.97 -4.67 2.76
N ALA A 111 -2.17 -3.62 2.78
CA ALA A 111 -2.55 -2.31 3.30
C ALA A 111 -1.89 -1.20 2.48
N SER A 112 -2.68 -0.23 2.05
CA SER A 112 -2.22 0.87 1.22
C SER A 112 -2.74 2.18 1.75
N HIS A 113 -1.81 3.06 2.13
CA HIS A 113 -2.13 4.38 2.67
C HIS A 113 -3.09 4.34 3.85
N ILE A 114 -2.72 3.55 4.87
CA ILE A 114 -3.46 3.45 6.13
C ILE A 114 -2.57 3.69 7.36
N LEU A 115 -1.29 3.30 7.32
CA LEU A 115 -0.42 3.36 8.49
C LEU A 115 -0.15 4.80 8.95
N GLU A 116 -0.19 5.75 8.03
CA GLU A 116 -0.07 7.18 8.32
C GLU A 116 -1.27 7.77 9.08
N HIS A 117 -2.38 7.04 9.16
CA HIS A 117 -3.58 7.43 9.91
C HIS A 117 -3.64 6.80 11.31
N ILE A 118 -2.79 5.81 11.60
CA ILE A 118 -2.83 5.03 12.84
C ILE A 118 -1.83 5.61 13.84
N LEU A 119 -2.30 6.05 15.02
CA LEU A 119 -1.43 6.61 16.06
C LEU A 119 -0.33 5.64 16.48
N ASP A 120 -0.67 4.39 16.77
CA ASP A 120 0.28 3.33 17.10
C ASP A 120 0.50 2.42 15.88
N ASP A 121 1.25 2.90 14.89
CA ASP A 121 1.57 2.16 13.69
C ASP A 121 2.47 0.93 13.97
N ILE A 122 3.32 1.02 14.98
CA ILE A 122 4.16 -0.11 15.44
C ILE A 122 3.28 -1.25 15.91
N LYS A 123 2.26 -0.95 16.72
CA LYS A 123 1.30 -1.96 17.18
C LYS A 123 0.54 -2.58 16.02
N ALA A 124 0.08 -1.75 15.06
CA ALA A 124 -0.59 -2.25 13.86
C ALA A 124 0.33 -3.19 13.04
N MET A 125 1.60 -2.80 12.82
CA MET A 125 2.57 -3.64 12.12
C MET A 125 2.88 -4.93 12.87
N GLN A 126 2.95 -4.91 14.22
CA GLN A 126 3.12 -6.12 15.05
C GLN A 126 1.91 -7.06 14.95
N GLU A 127 0.68 -6.53 14.95
CA GLU A 127 -0.53 -7.33 14.75
C GLU A 127 -0.59 -7.94 13.35
N ILE A 128 -0.21 -7.17 12.31
CA ILE A 128 -0.07 -7.69 10.94
C ILE A 128 0.98 -8.83 10.92
N TYR A 129 2.13 -8.64 11.56
CA TYR A 129 3.15 -9.69 11.68
C TYR A 129 2.62 -10.93 12.41
N ARG A 130 1.89 -10.75 13.50
CA ARG A 130 1.30 -11.86 14.29
C ARG A 130 0.36 -12.71 13.46
N VAL A 131 -0.59 -12.08 12.76
CA VAL A 131 -1.60 -12.80 11.98
C VAL A 131 -1.10 -13.33 10.64
N LEU A 132 0.06 -12.84 10.18
CA LEU A 132 0.69 -13.33 8.95
C LEU A 132 1.23 -14.74 9.17
N ASP A 133 0.97 -15.65 8.24
CA ASP A 133 1.47 -17.03 8.26
C ASP A 133 2.99 -17.06 8.05
N LYS A 134 3.65 -18.14 8.48
CA LYS A 134 5.05 -18.40 8.13
C LYS A 134 5.22 -18.38 6.61
N LYS A 135 6.22 -17.65 6.12
CA LYS A 135 6.42 -17.39 4.69
C LYS A 135 5.32 -16.55 4.02
N GLY A 136 4.40 -15.98 4.79
CA GLY A 136 3.39 -15.03 4.30
C GLY A 136 4.01 -13.70 3.89
N PHE A 137 3.20 -12.89 3.17
CA PHE A 137 3.58 -11.56 2.70
C PHE A 137 2.67 -10.49 3.25
N PHE A 138 3.25 -9.41 3.70
CA PHE A 138 2.56 -8.14 3.88
C PHE A 138 2.99 -7.19 2.76
N ILE A 139 2.04 -6.71 1.97
CA ILE A 139 2.27 -5.69 0.94
C ILE A 139 1.84 -4.36 1.52
N ALA A 140 2.80 -3.45 1.69
CA ALA A 140 2.57 -2.10 2.19
C ALA A 140 2.87 -1.05 1.11
N LEU A 141 2.00 -0.04 1.03
CA LEU A 141 2.26 1.22 0.32
C LEU A 141 1.94 2.36 1.27
N ILE A 142 2.81 3.35 1.31
CA ILE A 142 2.68 4.54 2.16
C ILE A 142 3.00 5.81 1.35
N PRO A 143 2.44 6.98 1.70
CA PRO A 143 2.92 8.25 1.20
C PRO A 143 4.27 8.53 1.87
N GLN A 144 5.35 8.45 1.10
CA GLN A 144 6.69 8.61 1.63
C GLN A 144 7.31 9.93 1.20
N ARG A 145 7.98 10.61 2.12
CA ARG A 145 8.97 11.66 1.82
C ARG A 145 10.38 11.06 1.80
N PHE A 146 11.21 11.52 0.89
CA PHE A 146 12.60 11.07 0.77
C PHE A 146 13.52 11.88 1.71
N VAL A 147 13.10 12.01 2.97
CA VAL A 147 13.87 12.54 4.10
C VAL A 147 14.30 11.38 5.00
N LYS A 148 15.31 11.59 5.84
CA LYS A 148 15.90 10.53 6.66
C LYS A 148 14.88 9.92 7.61
N ASP A 149 14.26 10.74 8.42
CA ASP A 149 13.46 10.30 9.55
C ASP A 149 11.97 10.58 9.32
N THR A 150 11.11 9.72 9.82
CA THR A 150 9.66 9.92 9.88
C THR A 150 9.37 11.16 10.73
N TYR A 151 8.54 12.05 10.20
CA TYR A 151 8.05 13.20 10.94
C TYR A 151 6.70 12.85 11.57
N GLU A 152 6.65 12.84 12.88
CA GLU A 152 5.45 12.64 13.69
C GLU A 152 5.51 13.55 14.93
N ASP A 153 4.36 14.06 15.37
CA ASP A 153 4.22 14.91 16.55
C ASP A 153 2.83 14.71 17.14
N ASP A 154 2.75 14.03 18.27
CA ASP A 154 1.50 13.68 18.94
C ASP A 154 0.74 14.90 19.52
N SER A 155 1.41 16.06 19.63
CA SER A 155 0.76 17.30 20.06
C SER A 155 -0.09 17.94 18.96
N ILE A 156 0.10 17.54 17.70
CA ILE A 156 -0.68 18.02 16.54
C ILE A 156 -1.96 17.21 16.42
N ILE A 157 -3.03 17.69 17.06
CA ILE A 157 -4.34 16.99 17.08
C ILE A 157 -5.38 17.62 16.17
N GLU A 158 -5.30 18.95 15.96
CA GLU A 158 -6.28 19.67 15.15
C GLU A 158 -6.17 19.32 13.66
N PRO A 159 -7.30 18.99 12.97
CA PRO A 159 -7.30 18.58 11.57
C PRO A 159 -6.59 19.54 10.62
N GLN A 160 -6.76 20.85 10.83
CA GLN A 160 -6.13 21.89 10.01
C GLN A 160 -4.61 21.94 10.21
N GLU A 161 -4.13 21.72 11.44
CA GLU A 161 -2.69 21.63 11.72
C GLU A 161 -2.10 20.33 11.16
N ARG A 162 -2.82 19.20 11.27
CA ARG A 162 -2.41 17.96 10.62
C ARG A 162 -2.27 18.12 9.10
N GLU A 163 -3.21 18.79 8.45
CA GLU A 163 -3.11 19.04 7.01
C GLU A 163 -1.87 19.86 6.63
N LYS A 164 -1.51 20.89 7.42
CA LYS A 164 -0.30 21.69 7.20
C LYS A 164 0.98 20.89 7.42
N HIS A 165 1.03 20.08 8.49
CA HIS A 165 2.23 19.35 8.88
C HIS A 165 2.38 18.03 8.13
N PHE A 166 1.29 17.27 7.95
CA PHE A 166 1.31 15.92 7.41
C PHE A 166 0.67 15.77 6.02
N GLY A 167 0.05 16.86 5.50
CA GLY A 167 -0.47 16.93 4.15
C GLY A 167 -1.92 16.47 3.97
N GLN A 168 -2.54 15.93 5.02
CA GLN A 168 -3.98 15.64 5.11
C GLN A 168 -4.45 15.82 6.56
N SER A 169 -5.74 16.15 6.73
CA SER A 169 -6.34 16.47 8.02
C SER A 169 -6.44 15.28 8.99
N ASP A 170 -6.31 14.07 8.50
CA ASP A 170 -6.40 12.80 9.25
C ASP A 170 -5.07 12.03 9.31
N HIS A 171 -4.02 12.55 8.69
CA HIS A 171 -2.66 12.01 8.87
C HIS A 171 -2.11 12.37 10.24
N VAL A 172 -1.36 11.47 10.85
CA VAL A 172 -0.66 11.67 12.12
C VAL A 172 0.86 11.64 11.96
N ARG A 173 1.34 11.32 10.75
CA ARG A 173 2.77 11.33 10.38
C ARG A 173 3.00 11.39 8.89
N ILE A 174 4.25 11.66 8.55
CA ILE A 174 4.79 11.47 7.21
C ILE A 174 6.02 10.59 7.32
N TYR A 175 5.98 9.43 6.68
CA TYR A 175 7.09 8.49 6.69
C TYR A 175 8.32 9.00 5.95
N GLY A 176 9.47 8.84 6.60
CA GLY A 176 10.80 9.01 6.04
C GLY A 176 11.38 7.67 5.54
N LEU A 177 12.69 7.69 5.25
CA LEU A 177 13.43 6.52 4.79
C LEU A 177 13.59 5.44 5.89
N ASP A 178 13.38 5.83 7.15
CA ASP A 178 13.40 4.95 8.32
C ASP A 178 12.17 4.02 8.42
N PHE A 179 11.19 4.14 7.53
CA PHE A 179 10.01 3.24 7.52
C PHE A 179 10.42 1.77 7.43
N THR A 180 11.46 1.44 6.66
CA THR A 180 11.98 0.07 6.60
C THR A 180 12.51 -0.42 7.94
N GLN A 181 13.15 0.45 8.72
CA GLN A 181 13.61 0.12 10.08
C GLN A 181 12.42 -0.13 11.02
N ARG A 182 11.33 0.64 10.89
CA ARG A 182 10.08 0.43 11.66
C ARG A 182 9.51 -0.97 11.37
N LEU A 183 9.43 -1.36 10.10
CA LEU A 183 9.01 -2.71 9.69
C LEU A 183 9.94 -3.80 10.23
N LYS A 184 11.27 -3.62 10.11
CA LYS A 184 12.26 -4.59 10.61
C LYS A 184 12.21 -4.75 12.14
N LYS A 185 11.98 -3.67 12.89
CA LYS A 185 11.75 -3.74 14.35
C LYS A 185 10.55 -4.59 14.73
N CYS A 186 9.54 -4.69 13.85
CA CYS A 186 8.39 -5.57 14.03
C CYS A 186 8.65 -7.03 13.60
N GLY A 187 9.87 -7.36 13.15
CA GLY A 187 10.28 -8.72 12.78
C GLY A 187 10.24 -9.02 11.28
N PHE A 188 9.86 -8.08 10.43
CA PHE A 188 9.78 -8.33 9.00
C PHE A 188 11.15 -8.37 8.32
N TYR A 189 11.28 -9.29 7.38
CA TYR A 189 12.25 -9.22 6.29
C TYR A 189 11.68 -8.33 5.20
N VAL A 190 12.36 -7.25 4.82
CA VAL A 190 11.82 -6.20 3.94
C VAL A 190 12.47 -6.18 2.58
N GLN A 191 11.70 -6.43 1.53
CA GLN A 191 12.10 -6.27 0.13
C GLN A 191 11.40 -5.04 -0.47
N ILE A 192 12.11 -4.29 -1.32
CA ILE A 192 11.59 -3.08 -1.96
C ILE A 192 11.59 -3.23 -3.48
N TYR A 193 10.51 -2.74 -4.08
CA TYR A 193 10.39 -2.56 -5.54
C TYR A 193 10.26 -1.07 -5.85
N CYS A 194 11.13 -0.54 -6.68
CA CYS A 194 11.19 0.89 -7.01
C CYS A 194 11.66 1.16 -8.45
N HIS A 195 11.50 2.40 -8.89
CA HIS A 195 12.07 2.89 -10.15
C HIS A 195 13.53 3.34 -9.98
N LYS A 196 14.34 3.24 -11.03
CA LYS A 196 15.77 3.62 -11.00
C LYS A 196 16.02 5.08 -10.58
N SER A 197 15.11 6.00 -10.92
CA SER A 197 15.28 7.42 -10.58
C SER A 197 15.34 7.70 -9.08
N ILE A 198 14.86 6.76 -8.25
CA ILE A 198 14.90 6.86 -6.79
C ILE A 198 15.78 5.79 -6.14
N SER A 199 16.41 4.93 -6.95
CA SER A 199 17.17 3.79 -6.42
C SER A 199 18.32 4.21 -5.49
N THR A 200 19.04 5.28 -5.81
CA THR A 200 20.11 5.82 -4.97
C THR A 200 19.61 6.41 -3.64
N ILE A 201 18.37 6.92 -3.63
CA ILE A 201 17.73 7.39 -2.42
C ILE A 201 17.30 6.18 -1.56
N VAL A 202 16.74 5.17 -2.22
CA VAL A 202 16.33 3.91 -1.60
C VAL A 202 17.53 3.16 -1.01
N ASP A 203 18.73 3.29 -1.59
CA ASP A 203 19.95 2.68 -1.04
C ASP A 203 20.32 3.18 0.38
N LYS A 204 19.76 4.31 0.80
CA LYS A 204 19.90 4.83 2.16
C LYS A 204 18.94 4.19 3.17
N MET A 205 18.00 3.35 2.70
CA MET A 205 17.07 2.61 3.55
C MET A 205 17.68 1.29 4.00
N GLU A 206 17.35 0.85 5.19
CA GLU A 206 17.72 -0.48 5.70
C GLU A 206 16.77 -1.58 5.18
N HIS A 207 16.94 -2.00 3.95
CA HIS A 207 16.16 -3.09 3.35
C HIS A 207 17.03 -4.33 3.13
N ASP A 208 16.40 -5.50 3.00
CA ASP A 208 17.10 -6.77 2.82
C ASP A 208 17.35 -7.07 1.34
N ASN A 209 16.51 -6.54 0.46
CA ASN A 209 16.69 -6.68 -0.99
C ASN A 209 15.98 -5.56 -1.75
N LYS A 210 16.56 -5.13 -2.87
CA LYS A 210 15.99 -4.09 -3.75
C LYS A 210 15.82 -4.61 -5.17
N PHE A 211 14.66 -4.32 -5.76
CA PHE A 211 14.32 -4.65 -7.14
C PHE A 211 14.04 -3.37 -7.91
N VAL A 212 14.82 -3.13 -8.97
CA VAL A 212 14.63 -2.01 -9.89
C VAL A 212 13.80 -2.49 -11.08
N LEU A 213 12.72 -1.80 -11.39
CA LEU A 213 11.71 -2.21 -12.37
C LEU A 213 11.47 -1.11 -13.41
N ASP A 214 12.46 -0.81 -14.25
CA ASP A 214 12.37 0.32 -15.18
C ASP A 214 11.35 0.14 -16.30
N ASP A 215 11.32 -1.04 -16.90
CA ASP A 215 10.55 -1.31 -18.14
C ASP A 215 9.03 -1.17 -17.98
N ILE A 216 8.54 -1.26 -16.76
CA ILE A 216 7.09 -1.24 -16.52
C ILE A 216 6.53 0.15 -16.23
N TYR A 217 7.35 1.12 -15.80
CA TYR A 217 6.82 2.39 -15.29
C TYR A 217 6.20 3.25 -16.38
N ASP A 218 6.87 3.46 -17.48
CA ASP A 218 6.33 4.26 -18.59
C ASP A 218 5.26 3.48 -19.36
N LYS A 219 5.45 2.16 -19.54
CA LYS A 219 4.49 1.28 -20.21
C LYS A 219 3.11 1.28 -19.53
N TYR A 220 3.08 1.27 -18.21
CA TYR A 220 1.83 1.17 -17.42
C TYR A 220 1.44 2.47 -16.70
N ASN A 221 2.10 3.58 -17.01
CA ASN A 221 1.88 4.89 -16.39
C ASN A 221 1.92 4.82 -14.85
N LEU A 222 3.02 4.29 -14.31
CA LEU A 222 3.24 4.20 -12.87
C LEU A 222 3.89 5.47 -12.31
N SER A 223 3.83 5.64 -11.00
CA SER A 223 4.54 6.71 -10.29
C SER A 223 5.98 6.30 -10.04
N LYS A 224 6.94 7.07 -10.57
CA LYS A 224 8.38 6.80 -10.38
C LYS A 224 8.87 7.08 -8.96
N SER A 225 8.08 7.74 -8.13
CA SER A 225 8.36 7.98 -6.70
C SER A 225 7.72 6.95 -5.77
N GLU A 226 6.93 6.01 -6.29
CA GLU A 226 6.25 5.00 -5.47
C GLU A 226 7.18 3.83 -5.15
N ILE A 227 7.13 3.38 -3.90
CA ILE A 227 7.82 2.19 -3.42
C ILE A 227 6.77 1.16 -3.02
N LEU A 228 6.96 -0.08 -3.47
CA LEU A 228 6.17 -1.22 -3.01
C LEU A 228 7.03 -2.00 -2.00
N TYR A 229 6.56 -2.04 -0.76
CA TYR A 229 7.20 -2.79 0.32
C TYR A 229 6.59 -4.19 0.40
N ILE A 230 7.44 -5.21 0.24
CA ILE A 230 7.08 -6.61 0.41
C ILE A 230 7.74 -7.11 1.69
N CYS A 231 6.94 -7.21 2.73
CA CYS A 231 7.38 -7.58 4.07
C CYS A 231 7.08 -9.08 4.28
N ARG A 232 8.10 -9.87 4.63
CA ARG A 232 7.95 -11.32 4.83
C ARG A 232 8.09 -11.67 6.30
N LYS A 233 7.30 -12.65 6.74
CA LYS A 233 7.53 -13.39 7.98
C LYS A 233 8.37 -14.62 7.64
N LEU A 234 9.57 -14.71 8.20
CA LEU A 234 10.49 -15.83 8.01
C LEU A 234 10.30 -16.91 9.06
#